data_0340c8f3a0360111489b10f9d2b1bb1b
#
_entry.id   0340c8f3a0360111489b10f9d2b1bb1b
#
_cell.length_a   1.000
_cell.length_b   1.000
_cell.length_c   1.000
_cell.angle_alpha   90.00
_cell.angle_beta   90.00
_cell.angle_gamma   90.00
#
_symmetry.space_group_name_H-M   'P 1'
#
loop_
_entity.id
_entity.type
_entity.pdbx_description
1 polymer ?
#
loop_
_entity_poly.entity_id
_entity_poly.type
_entity_poly.pdbx_seq_one_letter_code
_entity_poly.pdbx_strand_id
1 'polypeptide(L)'
;MGEYFTPDFFRFLGDLSKNNNRDWFATNKPRYEKAVQAPSLRFIQDVGPRLQKITRHLVADPKPFGGSLMRIYRDVRFSKDKSPYRTTVGIHVPHAFGKKLGAHTPGLWLHLEPGDSFAASGVWQPDPSILRRIRDAIVTRPDDWKAVLRMRPSIEGESLKRPPPGTTRTILSSWT
;
A
#
# COMPACT_ATOMS: atom_id res chain seq x y z
N MET A 1 -12.42 12.81 16.24
CA MET A 1 -11.68 11.74 15.55
C MET A 1 -10.31 11.62 16.20
N GLY A 2 -9.94 10.47 16.75
CA GLY A 2 -8.62 10.31 17.36
C GLY A 2 -7.54 10.41 16.29
N GLU A 3 -6.47 11.11 16.60
CA GLU A 3 -5.29 11.20 15.78
C GLU A 3 -4.52 9.88 15.87
N TYR A 4 -4.44 9.10 14.77
CA TYR A 4 -3.74 7.81 14.77
C TYR A 4 -2.23 7.98 14.64
N PHE A 5 -1.80 8.86 13.73
CA PHE A 5 -0.40 9.04 13.35
C PHE A 5 0.11 10.35 13.94
N THR A 6 0.44 10.30 15.21
CA THR A 6 0.89 11.45 15.98
C THR A 6 2.35 11.82 15.68
N PRO A 7 2.85 13.00 16.09
CA PRO A 7 4.28 13.31 15.99
C PRO A 7 5.19 12.27 16.68
N ASP A 8 4.71 11.59 17.74
CA ASP A 8 5.50 10.55 18.43
C ASP A 8 5.63 9.27 17.59
N PHE A 9 4.61 8.95 16.77
CA PHE A 9 4.68 7.87 15.79
C PHE A 9 5.84 8.09 14.81
N PHE A 10 5.94 9.26 14.20
CA PHE A 10 6.99 9.58 13.24
C PHE A 10 8.35 9.77 13.91
N ARG A 11 8.38 10.31 15.13
CA ARG A 11 9.61 10.43 15.92
C ARG A 11 10.22 9.06 16.21
N PHE A 12 9.39 8.06 16.56
CA PHE A 12 9.89 6.70 16.75
C PHE A 12 10.56 6.14 15.48
N LEU A 13 9.93 6.32 14.32
CA LEU A 13 10.50 5.86 13.04
C LEU A 13 11.82 6.57 12.72
N GLY A 14 11.92 7.87 12.99
CA GLY A 14 13.15 8.65 12.85
C GLY A 14 14.27 8.20 13.81
N ASP A 15 13.91 7.85 15.05
CA ASP A 15 14.88 7.32 16.03
C ASP A 15 15.35 5.92 15.61
N LEU A 16 14.43 5.07 15.12
CA LEU A 16 14.75 3.74 14.62
C LEU A 16 15.67 3.80 13.40
N SER A 17 15.50 4.76 12.51
CA SER A 17 16.37 4.91 11.34
C SER A 17 17.83 5.20 11.70
N LYS A 18 18.05 5.90 12.81
CA LYS A 18 19.39 6.23 13.34
C LYS A 18 20.00 5.10 14.17
N ASN A 19 19.16 4.19 14.69
CA ASN A 19 19.55 3.15 15.65
C ASN A 19 19.02 1.77 15.22
N ASN A 20 19.14 1.42 13.94
CA ASN A 20 18.52 0.23 13.37
C ASN A 20 19.31 -1.04 13.70
N ASN A 21 19.28 -1.45 14.97
CA ASN A 21 19.90 -2.67 15.48
C ASN A 21 19.00 -3.37 16.51
N ARG A 22 19.32 -4.62 16.83
CA ARG A 22 18.49 -5.49 17.68
C ARG A 22 18.42 -5.01 19.12
N ASP A 23 19.53 -4.56 19.69
CA ASP A 23 19.63 -4.19 21.10
C ASP A 23 18.82 -2.92 21.37
N TRP A 24 18.97 -1.92 20.52
CA TRP A 24 18.16 -0.71 20.60
C TRP A 24 16.67 -1.00 20.47
N PHE A 25 16.29 -1.84 19.51
CA PHE A 25 14.88 -2.18 19.30
C PHE A 25 14.32 -2.99 20.48
N ALA A 26 15.07 -3.92 21.04
CA ALA A 26 14.64 -4.69 22.21
C ALA A 26 14.29 -3.77 23.39
N THR A 27 15.14 -2.78 23.66
CA THR A 27 14.91 -1.77 24.71
C THR A 27 13.71 -0.86 24.39
N ASN A 28 13.49 -0.52 23.11
CA ASN A 28 12.45 0.41 22.69
C ASN A 28 11.16 -0.29 22.17
N LYS A 29 11.07 -1.61 22.28
CA LYS A 29 9.91 -2.38 21.82
C LYS A 29 8.58 -1.94 22.45
N PRO A 30 8.50 -1.65 23.77
CA PRO A 30 7.26 -1.13 24.36
C PRO A 30 6.82 0.22 23.75
N ARG A 31 7.79 1.08 23.40
CA ARG A 31 7.51 2.35 22.71
C ARG A 31 6.99 2.10 21.29
N TYR A 32 7.58 1.16 20.56
CA TYR A 32 7.08 0.73 19.24
C TYR A 32 5.62 0.26 19.32
N GLU A 33 5.32 -0.63 20.26
CA GLU A 33 3.97 -1.18 20.44
C GLU A 33 2.95 -0.09 20.75
N LYS A 34 3.30 0.87 21.61
CA LYS A 34 2.42 1.97 22.01
C LYS A 34 2.29 3.06 20.95
N ALA A 35 3.40 3.52 20.39
CA ALA A 35 3.44 4.70 19.53
C ALA A 35 3.17 4.38 18.05
N VAL A 36 3.45 3.14 17.59
CA VAL A 36 3.38 2.76 16.19
C VAL A 36 2.37 1.64 15.94
N GLN A 37 2.54 0.49 16.59
CA GLN A 37 1.72 -0.69 16.30
C GLN A 37 0.26 -0.49 16.71
N ALA A 38 0.00 -0.09 17.95
CA ALA A 38 -1.36 0.05 18.46
C ALA A 38 -2.17 1.12 17.69
N PRO A 39 -1.64 2.33 17.37
CA PRO A 39 -2.34 3.29 16.54
C PRO A 39 -2.61 2.78 15.11
N SER A 40 -1.67 2.05 14.51
CA SER A 40 -1.86 1.45 13.19
C SER A 40 -2.98 0.41 13.17
N LEU A 41 -3.05 -0.44 14.19
CA LEU A 41 -4.13 -1.44 14.32
C LEU A 41 -5.48 -0.77 14.55
N ARG A 42 -5.56 0.27 15.36
CA ARG A 42 -6.80 1.05 15.54
C ARG A 42 -7.25 1.70 14.23
N PHE A 43 -6.32 2.30 13.48
CA PHE A 43 -6.64 2.84 12.16
C PHE A 43 -7.24 1.77 11.23
N ILE A 44 -6.61 0.59 11.15
CA ILE A 44 -7.11 -0.52 10.32
C ILE A 44 -8.50 -0.97 10.77
N GLN A 45 -8.73 -1.06 12.06
CA GLN A 45 -10.02 -1.42 12.66
C GLN A 45 -11.12 -0.40 12.30
N ASP A 46 -10.82 0.90 12.39
CA ASP A 46 -11.79 1.97 12.17
C ASP A 46 -12.05 2.26 10.70
N VAL A 47 -11.03 2.04 9.82
CA VAL A 47 -11.21 2.22 8.38
C VAL A 47 -11.95 1.06 7.73
N GLY A 48 -11.87 -0.14 8.27
CA GLY A 48 -12.51 -1.34 7.74
C GLY A 48 -14.00 -1.17 7.46
N PRO A 49 -14.85 -0.83 8.45
CA PRO A 49 -16.28 -0.61 8.25
C PRO A 49 -16.60 0.52 7.27
N ARG A 50 -15.72 1.56 7.16
CA ARG A 50 -15.89 2.65 6.20
C ARG A 50 -15.63 2.17 4.77
N LEU A 51 -14.59 1.37 4.57
CA LEU A 51 -14.29 0.75 3.27
C LEU A 51 -15.42 -0.19 2.84
N GLN A 52 -16.01 -0.96 3.76
CA GLN A 52 -17.14 -1.86 3.46
C GLN A 52 -18.38 -1.11 2.95
N LYS A 53 -18.57 0.17 3.31
CA LYS A 53 -19.65 1.01 2.76
C LYS A 53 -19.39 1.42 1.30
N ILE A 54 -18.12 1.47 0.88
CA ILE A 54 -17.71 1.84 -0.48
C ILE A 54 -17.60 0.59 -1.35
N THR A 55 -16.98 -0.46 -0.83
CA THR A 55 -16.77 -1.72 -1.55
C THR A 55 -16.62 -2.91 -0.61
N ARG A 56 -17.36 -3.99 -0.89
CA ARG A 56 -17.23 -5.27 -0.18
C ARG A 56 -15.96 -6.06 -0.53
N HIS A 57 -15.22 -5.57 -1.50
CA HIS A 57 -14.07 -6.30 -2.06
C HIS A 57 -12.75 -6.04 -1.35
N LEU A 58 -12.65 -5.01 -0.52
CA LEU A 58 -11.45 -4.70 0.25
C LEU A 58 -11.58 -5.21 1.69
N VAL A 59 -10.55 -5.87 2.19
CA VAL A 59 -10.55 -6.48 3.54
C VAL A 59 -9.45 -5.87 4.39
N ALA A 60 -9.84 -5.02 5.35
CA ALA A 60 -8.95 -4.53 6.38
C ALA A 60 -8.91 -5.53 7.56
N ASP A 61 -7.76 -6.15 7.81
CA ASP A 61 -7.56 -7.13 8.88
C ASP A 61 -6.64 -6.54 9.96
N PRO A 62 -7.16 -6.14 11.15
CA PRO A 62 -6.39 -5.47 12.20
C PRO A 62 -5.59 -6.45 13.07
N LYS A 63 -4.96 -7.46 12.47
CA LYS A 63 -4.08 -8.38 13.17
C LYS A 63 -2.66 -7.86 13.20
N PRO A 64 -1.95 -8.00 14.33
CA PRO A 64 -0.56 -7.57 14.45
C PRO A 64 0.39 -8.39 13.58
N PHE A 65 -0.01 -9.62 13.19
CA PHE A 65 0.76 -10.52 12.33
C PHE A 65 -0.15 -11.13 11.26
N GLY A 66 0.29 -11.06 10.00
CA GLY A 66 -0.44 -11.63 8.87
C GLY A 66 -1.74 -10.90 8.50
N GLY A 67 -2.01 -9.75 9.11
CA GLY A 67 -3.11 -8.86 8.79
C GLY A 67 -2.71 -7.77 7.80
N SER A 68 -3.44 -6.65 7.83
CA SER A 68 -3.18 -5.50 6.96
C SER A 68 -1.92 -4.71 7.35
N LEU A 69 -1.47 -4.78 8.61
CA LEU A 69 -0.23 -4.15 9.06
C LEU A 69 0.98 -4.97 8.63
N MET A 70 1.89 -4.35 7.88
CA MET A 70 3.15 -4.99 7.51
C MET A 70 4.05 -5.14 8.73
N ARG A 71 4.72 -6.31 8.83
CA ARG A 71 5.66 -6.57 9.92
C ARG A 71 6.84 -5.59 9.87
N ILE A 72 7.31 -5.18 11.04
CA ILE A 72 8.46 -4.28 11.16
C ILE A 72 9.78 -4.95 10.75
N TYR A 73 9.89 -6.27 10.85
CA TYR A 73 11.10 -7.01 10.49
C TYR A 73 11.34 -7.05 8.99
N ARG A 74 12.57 -6.75 8.57
CA ARG A 74 13.01 -6.87 7.18
C ARG A 74 13.47 -8.29 6.87
N ASP A 75 13.26 -8.73 5.64
CA ASP A 75 13.96 -9.89 5.08
C ASP A 75 15.28 -9.39 4.46
N VAL A 76 16.37 -9.62 5.18
CA VAL A 76 17.70 -9.13 4.79
C VAL A 76 18.58 -10.19 4.15
N ARG A 77 18.02 -11.39 3.83
CA ARG A 77 18.80 -12.51 3.28
C ARG A 77 19.55 -12.11 2.02
N PHE A 78 18.89 -11.43 1.09
CA PHE A 78 19.44 -11.02 -0.19
C PHE A 78 19.73 -9.49 -0.29
N SER A 79 19.56 -8.74 0.79
CA SER A 79 19.81 -7.30 0.83
C SER A 79 21.27 -7.01 1.12
N LYS A 80 21.83 -5.98 0.47
CA LYS A 80 23.15 -5.40 0.85
C LYS A 80 23.06 -4.71 2.21
N ASP A 81 21.97 -3.98 2.46
CA ASP A 81 21.68 -3.37 3.75
C ASP A 81 21.12 -4.45 4.69
N LYS A 82 21.84 -4.70 5.77
CA LYS A 82 21.52 -5.71 6.81
C LYS A 82 20.73 -5.14 7.98
N SER A 83 20.26 -3.91 7.91
CA SER A 83 19.38 -3.31 8.92
C SER A 83 18.15 -4.19 9.18
N PRO A 84 17.91 -4.63 10.42
CA PRO A 84 16.92 -5.68 10.70
C PRO A 84 15.47 -5.19 10.66
N TYR A 85 15.23 -3.87 10.75
CA TYR A 85 13.89 -3.30 10.86
C TYR A 85 13.56 -2.34 9.73
N ARG A 86 12.27 -2.24 9.40
CA ARG A 86 11.74 -1.22 8.50
C ARG A 86 11.64 0.10 9.26
N THR A 87 12.07 1.17 8.63
CA THR A 87 11.97 2.55 9.15
C THR A 87 10.67 3.23 8.69
N THR A 88 9.82 2.49 8.01
CA THR A 88 8.52 2.90 7.49
C THR A 88 7.44 1.94 7.92
N VAL A 89 6.20 2.40 7.98
CA VAL A 89 5.04 1.54 8.24
C VAL A 89 4.20 1.43 6.96
N GLY A 90 3.97 0.19 6.52
CA GLY A 90 3.06 -0.12 5.42
C GLY A 90 1.77 -0.72 5.95
N ILE A 91 0.63 -0.23 5.48
CA ILE A 91 -0.68 -0.83 5.71
C ILE A 91 -1.25 -1.22 4.34
N HIS A 92 -1.52 -2.51 4.17
CA HIS A 92 -2.07 -3.05 2.94
C HIS A 92 -3.48 -3.58 3.18
N VAL A 93 -4.44 -3.07 2.43
CA VAL A 93 -5.83 -3.55 2.44
C VAL A 93 -6.09 -4.25 1.11
N PRO A 94 -5.88 -5.58 1.02
CA PRO A 94 -6.00 -6.32 -0.21
C PRO A 94 -7.46 -6.53 -0.62
N HIS A 95 -7.66 -6.84 -1.89
CA HIS A 95 -8.92 -7.38 -2.38
C HIS A 95 -9.22 -8.74 -1.70
N ALA A 96 -10.49 -9.05 -1.43
CA ALA A 96 -10.94 -10.25 -0.72
C ALA A 96 -10.41 -11.57 -1.35
N PHE A 97 -10.22 -11.60 -2.67
CA PHE A 97 -9.59 -12.72 -3.37
C PHE A 97 -8.06 -12.77 -3.27
N GLY A 98 -7.43 -11.81 -2.55
CA GLY A 98 -5.97 -11.72 -2.44
C GLY A 98 -5.30 -12.96 -1.88
N LYS A 99 -5.95 -13.64 -0.94
CA LYS A 99 -5.46 -14.91 -0.40
C LYS A 99 -5.36 -16.03 -1.46
N LYS A 100 -6.17 -15.95 -2.54
CA LYS A 100 -6.16 -16.93 -3.64
C LYS A 100 -5.26 -16.52 -4.81
N LEU A 101 -5.04 -15.20 -5.02
CA LEU A 101 -4.33 -14.65 -6.17
C LEU A 101 -2.90 -14.18 -5.83
N GLY A 102 -2.49 -14.28 -4.55
CA GLY A 102 -1.16 -13.88 -4.11
C GLY A 102 -0.93 -12.36 -4.06
N ALA A 103 0.34 -11.94 -4.12
CA ALA A 103 0.77 -10.55 -3.94
C ALA A 103 0.30 -9.58 -5.05
N HIS A 104 -0.17 -10.10 -6.19
CA HIS A 104 -0.57 -9.31 -7.36
C HIS A 104 -2.06 -8.93 -7.36
N THR A 105 -2.67 -8.83 -6.19
CA THR A 105 -4.08 -8.49 -6.03
C THR A 105 -4.26 -6.99 -5.92
N PRO A 106 -5.30 -6.41 -6.55
CA PRO A 106 -5.67 -5.01 -6.32
C PRO A 106 -5.88 -4.73 -4.84
N GLY A 107 -5.48 -3.55 -4.40
CA GLY A 107 -5.63 -3.15 -3.00
C GLY A 107 -5.38 -1.68 -2.77
N LEU A 108 -5.53 -1.28 -1.51
CA LEU A 108 -5.10 0.01 -1.01
C LEU A 108 -3.79 -0.17 -0.24
N TRP A 109 -2.90 0.76 -0.44
CA TRP A 109 -1.63 0.85 0.27
C TRP A 109 -1.50 2.20 0.96
N LEU A 110 -1.18 2.19 2.24
CA LEU A 110 -0.79 3.38 2.97
C LEU A 110 0.67 3.23 3.39
N HIS A 111 1.50 4.15 2.94
CA HIS A 111 2.90 4.27 3.33
C HIS A 111 3.05 5.42 4.31
N LEU A 112 3.67 5.15 5.45
CA LEU A 112 3.90 6.13 6.51
C LEU A 112 5.39 6.20 6.79
N GLU A 113 5.97 7.34 6.46
CA GLU A 113 7.38 7.66 6.66
C GLU A 113 7.50 9.14 7.05
N PRO A 114 8.47 9.53 7.91
CA PRO A 114 8.70 10.93 8.21
C PRO A 114 9.01 11.74 6.94
N GLY A 115 8.12 12.68 6.59
CA GLY A 115 8.29 13.55 5.43
C GLY A 115 7.88 12.98 4.07
N ASP A 116 7.57 11.67 3.97
CA ASP A 116 7.18 11.02 2.70
C ASP A 116 6.07 9.98 2.92
N SER A 117 4.91 10.44 3.37
CA SER A 117 3.74 9.58 3.57
C SER A 117 2.75 9.72 2.41
N PHE A 118 2.26 8.60 1.89
CA PHE A 118 1.29 8.59 0.79
C PHE A 118 0.30 7.44 0.90
N ALA A 119 -0.82 7.58 0.20
CA ALA A 119 -1.77 6.52 -0.05
C ALA A 119 -1.79 6.18 -1.54
N ALA A 120 -1.85 4.89 -1.87
CA ALA A 120 -1.90 4.40 -3.23
C ALA A 120 -3.00 3.34 -3.40
N SER A 121 -3.50 3.20 -4.61
CA SER A 121 -4.46 2.17 -5.00
C SER A 121 -4.03 1.53 -6.30
N GLY A 122 -4.12 0.21 -6.39
CA GLY A 122 -3.75 -0.48 -7.62
C GLY A 122 -3.25 -1.89 -7.40
N VAL A 123 -2.49 -2.39 -8.38
CA VAL A 123 -1.84 -3.70 -8.36
C VAL A 123 -0.33 -3.50 -8.38
N TRP A 124 0.35 -3.98 -7.34
CA TRP A 124 1.80 -3.90 -7.29
C TRP A 124 2.42 -4.98 -8.18
N GLN A 125 3.30 -4.56 -9.11
CA GLN A 125 4.03 -5.45 -10.04
C GLN A 125 3.15 -6.54 -10.66
N PRO A 126 2.07 -6.17 -11.42
CA PRO A 126 1.20 -7.17 -12.01
C PRO A 126 1.97 -8.05 -12.98
N ASP A 127 1.71 -9.36 -12.94
CA ASP A 127 2.24 -10.26 -13.94
C ASP A 127 1.67 -9.96 -15.35
N PRO A 128 2.30 -10.45 -16.43
CA PRO A 128 1.85 -10.16 -17.80
C PRO A 128 0.39 -10.56 -18.07
N SER A 129 -0.11 -11.61 -17.43
CA SER A 129 -1.49 -12.07 -17.62
C SER A 129 -2.50 -11.11 -16.99
N ILE A 130 -2.22 -10.63 -15.77
CA ILE A 130 -3.03 -9.62 -15.08
C ILE A 130 -2.98 -8.30 -15.86
N LEU A 131 -1.80 -7.88 -16.32
CA LEU A 131 -1.65 -6.66 -17.09
C LEU A 131 -2.43 -6.71 -18.41
N ARG A 132 -2.45 -7.86 -19.09
CA ARG A 132 -3.27 -8.08 -20.31
C ARG A 132 -4.75 -7.91 -19.97
N ARG A 133 -5.26 -8.55 -18.93
CA ARG A 133 -6.67 -8.42 -18.51
C ARG A 133 -7.07 -6.99 -18.17
N ILE A 134 -6.18 -6.21 -17.55
CA ILE A 134 -6.42 -4.79 -17.28
C ILE A 134 -6.55 -4.03 -18.61
N ARG A 135 -5.64 -4.25 -19.55
CA ARG A 135 -5.69 -3.61 -20.88
C ARG A 135 -6.94 -3.98 -21.67
N ASP A 136 -7.31 -5.26 -21.67
CA ASP A 136 -8.53 -5.75 -22.31
C ASP A 136 -9.77 -5.10 -21.70
N ALA A 137 -9.81 -4.95 -20.37
CA ALA A 137 -10.91 -4.26 -19.69
C ALA A 137 -10.99 -2.77 -20.07
N ILE A 138 -9.87 -2.08 -20.23
CA ILE A 138 -9.84 -0.68 -20.71
C ILE A 138 -10.39 -0.58 -22.13
N VAL A 139 -10.02 -1.53 -23.01
CA VAL A 139 -10.49 -1.57 -24.40
C VAL A 139 -11.99 -1.87 -24.47
N THR A 140 -12.48 -2.83 -23.69
CA THR A 140 -13.87 -3.28 -23.75
C THR A 140 -14.84 -2.36 -22.99
N ARG A 141 -14.32 -1.58 -22.02
CA ARG A 141 -15.11 -0.65 -21.19
C ARG A 141 -14.43 0.72 -21.11
N PRO A 142 -14.27 1.42 -22.25
CA PRO A 142 -13.52 2.67 -22.29
C PRO A 142 -14.15 3.79 -21.45
N ASP A 143 -15.47 3.78 -21.27
CA ASP A 143 -16.16 4.83 -20.49
C ASP A 143 -15.91 4.69 -18.99
N ASP A 144 -15.78 3.48 -18.47
CA ASP A 144 -15.34 3.24 -17.08
C ASP A 144 -13.94 3.83 -16.86
N TRP A 145 -13.03 3.60 -17.81
CA TRP A 145 -11.67 4.15 -17.74
C TRP A 145 -11.65 5.67 -17.82
N LYS A 146 -12.42 6.27 -18.76
CA LYS A 146 -12.57 7.73 -18.85
C LYS A 146 -13.15 8.34 -17.57
N ALA A 147 -14.07 7.63 -16.88
CA ALA A 147 -14.60 8.08 -15.59
C ALA A 147 -13.50 8.13 -14.53
N VAL A 148 -12.63 7.11 -14.45
CA VAL A 148 -11.46 7.12 -13.55
C VAL A 148 -10.51 8.27 -13.88
N LEU A 149 -10.22 8.51 -15.16
CA LEU A 149 -9.35 9.62 -15.58
C LEU A 149 -9.92 10.99 -15.22
N ARG A 150 -11.25 11.17 -15.27
CA ARG A 150 -11.91 12.42 -14.85
C ARG A 150 -11.77 12.70 -13.34
N MET A 151 -11.56 11.66 -12.53
CA MET A 151 -11.28 11.81 -11.09
C MET A 151 -9.81 12.18 -10.81
N ARG A 152 -8.96 12.18 -11.83
CA ARG A 152 -7.50 12.36 -11.74
C ARG A 152 -6.99 13.66 -11.11
N PRO A 153 -7.69 14.81 -11.08
CA PRO A 153 -7.18 16.02 -10.40
C PRO A 153 -6.87 15.81 -8.91
N SER A 154 -7.42 14.75 -8.31
CA SER A 154 -7.16 14.37 -6.92
C SER A 154 -6.25 13.14 -6.77
N ILE A 155 -5.76 12.57 -7.88
CA ILE A 155 -4.93 11.36 -7.89
C ILE A 155 -3.63 11.66 -8.63
N GLU A 156 -2.52 11.78 -7.91
CA GLU A 156 -1.20 11.76 -8.48
C GLU A 156 -0.78 10.31 -8.73
N GLY A 157 -0.21 10.02 -9.88
CA GLY A 157 0.20 8.66 -10.20
C GLY A 157 1.17 8.60 -11.37
N GLU A 158 1.85 7.47 -11.50
CA GLU A 158 2.71 7.20 -12.64
C GLU A 158 1.89 7.12 -13.93
N SER A 159 2.37 7.75 -15.01
CA SER A 159 1.79 7.59 -16.34
C SER A 159 1.98 6.15 -16.83
N LEU A 160 0.97 5.62 -17.51
CA LEU A 160 1.09 4.30 -18.12
C LEU A 160 2.22 4.33 -19.16
N LYS A 161 3.15 3.38 -19.04
CA LYS A 161 4.23 3.19 -20.02
C LYS A 161 3.64 2.85 -21.39
N ARG A 162 4.42 3.12 -22.46
CA ARG A 162 4.02 2.85 -23.85
C ARG A 162 3.26 1.52 -24.01
N PRO A 163 2.18 1.50 -24.80
CA PRO A 163 1.48 0.26 -25.10
C PRO A 163 2.42 -0.72 -25.82
N PRO A 164 2.23 -2.04 -25.63
CA PRO A 164 3.00 -3.02 -26.37
C PRO A 164 2.77 -2.91 -27.87
N PRO A 165 3.76 -3.32 -28.69
CA PRO A 165 3.58 -3.40 -30.15
C PRO A 165 2.33 -4.22 -30.50
N GLY A 166 1.52 -3.74 -31.44
CA GLY A 166 0.28 -4.40 -31.89
C GLY A 166 -1.00 -3.95 -31.16
N THR A 167 -0.94 -3.04 -30.21
CA THR A 167 -2.15 -2.46 -29.60
C THR A 167 -2.72 -1.38 -30.52
N THR A 168 -4.00 -1.49 -30.87
CA THR A 168 -4.67 -0.59 -31.83
C THR A 168 -4.61 0.86 -31.36
N ARG A 169 -4.07 1.72 -32.18
CA ARG A 169 -3.77 3.16 -31.93
C ARG A 169 -4.99 4.01 -31.53
N THR A 170 -6.19 3.58 -31.91
CA THR A 170 -7.42 4.37 -31.82
C THR A 170 -7.87 4.67 -30.39
N ILE A 171 -7.44 3.88 -29.41
CA ILE A 171 -7.84 4.07 -28.01
C ILE A 171 -6.76 4.85 -27.24
N LEU A 172 -5.58 5.01 -27.80
CA LEU A 172 -4.40 5.57 -27.14
C LEU A 172 -4.20 7.07 -27.37
N SER A 173 -4.89 7.66 -28.33
CA SER A 173 -4.86 9.13 -28.56
C SER A 173 -5.50 9.94 -27.42
N SER A 174 -6.19 9.28 -26.48
CA SER A 174 -6.73 9.90 -25.26
C SER A 174 -5.79 9.79 -24.04
N TRP A 175 -4.54 9.35 -24.24
CA TRP A 175 -3.57 9.08 -23.17
C TRP A 175 -2.43 10.11 -23.10
N THR A 176 -2.45 11.11 -23.96
CA THR A 176 -1.52 12.28 -23.96
C THR A 176 -2.15 13.50 -23.34
#